data_032437fa722b1c9cfed273126763b908
#
_entry.id   032437fa722b1c9cfed273126763b908
#
_cell.length_a   1.000
_cell.length_b   1.000
_cell.length_c   1.000
_cell.angle_alpha   90.00
_cell.angle_beta   90.00
_cell.angle_gamma   90.00
#
_symmetry.space_group_name_H-M   'P 1'
#
loop_
_entity.id
_entity.type
_entity.pdbx_description
1 polymer ?
#
loop_
_entity_poly.entity_id
_entity_poly.type
_entity_poly.pdbx_seq_one_letter_code
_entity_poly.pdbx_strand_id
1 'polypeptide(L)'
;LADLGRLLWFDPIQGLNDDNTCAGCHSPTNGFGDTQPIAIGIDNNGVVGPGRTGPRNQRRSPMVINTAFYPTLMWNSRFHAPSGDPFDNSQGFVFPDPEGTTLSYLPHLLTAQAFIPPTERVEAPVKDHLGVSGGSGRSRRG
;
A
#
# COMPACT_ATOMS: atom_id res chain seq x y z
N LEU A 1 -2.47 5.26 -19.01
CA LEU A 1 -1.95 4.84 -17.69
C LEU A 1 -2.96 5.04 -16.57
N ALA A 2 -3.65 6.20 -16.50
CA ALA A 2 -4.64 6.46 -15.45
C ALA A 2 -5.78 5.42 -15.44
N ASP A 3 -6.30 5.03 -16.62
CA ASP A 3 -7.34 4.01 -16.72
C ASP A 3 -6.85 2.63 -16.25
N LEU A 4 -5.60 2.26 -16.57
CA LEU A 4 -5.01 1.05 -16.06
C LEU A 4 -4.88 1.10 -14.54
N GLY A 5 -4.40 2.21 -13.98
CA GLY A 5 -4.31 2.41 -12.53
C GLY A 5 -5.68 2.30 -11.85
N ARG A 6 -6.73 2.84 -12.46
CA ARG A 6 -8.10 2.71 -11.97
C ARG A 6 -8.57 1.25 -11.94
N LEU A 7 -8.25 0.46 -12.94
CA LEU A 7 -8.58 -0.97 -12.95
C LEU A 7 -7.81 -1.72 -11.86
N LEU A 8 -6.51 -1.51 -11.77
CA LEU A 8 -5.65 -2.13 -10.75
C LEU A 8 -6.06 -1.77 -9.31
N TRP A 9 -6.67 -0.58 -9.10
CA TRP A 9 -7.16 -0.17 -7.79
C TRP A 9 -8.21 -1.12 -7.21
N PHE A 10 -9.02 -1.74 -8.07
CA PHE A 10 -10.10 -2.65 -7.69
C PHE A 10 -9.76 -4.12 -7.96
N ASP A 11 -8.61 -4.41 -8.56
CA ASP A 11 -8.21 -5.76 -8.95
C ASP A 11 -7.36 -6.41 -7.85
N PRO A 12 -7.72 -7.60 -7.37
CA PRO A 12 -6.96 -8.32 -6.35
C PRO A 12 -5.66 -8.95 -6.86
N ILE A 13 -5.38 -8.89 -8.16
CA ILE A 13 -4.19 -9.50 -8.79
C ILE A 13 -2.86 -9.08 -8.13
N GLN A 14 -2.84 -7.94 -7.46
CA GLN A 14 -1.66 -7.44 -6.78
C GLN A 14 -1.39 -8.15 -5.44
N GLY A 15 -2.37 -8.83 -4.88
CA GLY A 15 -2.24 -9.58 -3.64
C GLY A 15 -1.72 -11.01 -3.84
N LEU A 16 -0.97 -11.52 -2.88
CA LEU A 16 -0.42 -12.89 -2.91
C LEU A 16 -1.50 -13.96 -3.08
N ASN A 17 -2.63 -13.77 -2.41
CA ASN A 17 -3.75 -14.71 -2.36
C ASN A 17 -4.94 -14.25 -3.22
N ASP A 18 -4.79 -13.20 -4.03
CA ASP A 18 -5.87 -12.56 -4.79
C ASP A 18 -7.06 -12.16 -3.90
N ASP A 19 -6.79 -11.78 -2.66
CA ASP A 19 -7.79 -11.52 -1.63
C ASP A 19 -7.84 -10.06 -1.15
N ASN A 20 -6.92 -9.21 -1.61
CA ASN A 20 -6.91 -7.80 -1.24
C ASN A 20 -6.75 -6.87 -2.43
N THR A 21 -7.43 -5.72 -2.35
CA THR A 21 -7.36 -4.65 -3.35
C THR A 21 -7.00 -3.33 -2.66
N CYS A 22 -6.49 -2.36 -3.41
CA CYS A 22 -6.30 -1.01 -2.88
C CYS A 22 -7.61 -0.44 -2.31
N ALA A 23 -8.73 -0.68 -3.01
CA ALA A 23 -10.07 -0.25 -2.59
C ALA A 23 -10.53 -0.90 -1.28
N GLY A 24 -9.97 -2.04 -0.88
CA GLY A 24 -10.26 -2.71 0.39
C GLY A 24 -9.94 -1.83 1.60
N CYS A 25 -8.82 -1.12 1.54
CA CYS A 25 -8.35 -0.22 2.59
C CYS A 25 -8.59 1.26 2.26
N HIS A 26 -8.73 1.61 0.97
CA HIS A 26 -8.97 2.97 0.48
C HIS A 26 -10.31 3.01 -0.26
N SER A 27 -11.41 2.87 0.50
CA SER A 27 -12.75 2.69 -0.06
C SER A 27 -13.28 3.96 -0.71
N PRO A 28 -13.76 3.90 -1.97
CA PRO A 28 -14.39 5.03 -2.63
C PRO A 28 -15.65 5.51 -1.92
N THR A 29 -16.34 4.63 -1.18
CA THR A 29 -17.53 4.99 -0.40
C THR A 29 -17.21 5.79 0.87
N ASN A 30 -15.92 5.89 1.23
CA ASN A 30 -15.44 6.64 2.39
C ASN A 30 -14.36 7.67 2.00
N GLY A 31 -14.54 8.36 0.89
CA GLY A 31 -13.59 9.35 0.40
C GLY A 31 -12.20 8.79 0.13
N PHE A 32 -12.12 7.55 -0.34
CA PHE A 32 -10.86 6.80 -0.54
C PHE A 32 -10.00 6.69 0.74
N GLY A 33 -10.67 6.68 1.88
CA GLY A 33 -10.09 6.35 3.18
C GLY A 33 -10.59 5.00 3.68
N ASP A 34 -10.03 4.55 4.80
CA ASP A 34 -10.39 3.28 5.41
C ASP A 34 -11.78 3.35 6.07
N THR A 35 -12.59 2.33 5.87
CA THR A 35 -13.88 2.16 6.55
C THR A 35 -13.74 1.50 7.92
N GLN A 36 -12.55 1.00 8.24
CA GLN A 36 -12.22 0.34 9.49
C GLN A 36 -11.35 1.25 10.38
N PRO A 37 -11.46 1.13 11.71
CA PRO A 37 -10.60 1.87 12.64
C PRO A 37 -9.13 1.45 12.54
N ILE A 38 -8.87 0.21 12.15
CA ILE A 38 -7.55 -0.33 11.81
C ILE A 38 -7.72 -1.15 10.54
N ALA A 39 -6.84 -0.97 9.57
CA ALA A 39 -6.91 -1.60 8.27
C ALA A 39 -6.93 -3.14 8.37
N ILE A 40 -7.68 -3.75 7.46
CA ILE A 40 -7.74 -5.20 7.26
C ILE A 40 -7.17 -5.47 5.87
N GLY A 41 -6.02 -6.10 5.82
CA GLY A 41 -5.29 -6.42 4.60
C GLY A 41 -5.68 -7.78 4.01
N ILE A 42 -4.72 -8.68 3.96
CA ILE A 42 -4.89 -10.06 3.46
C ILE A 42 -5.75 -10.93 4.40
N ASP A 43 -6.12 -12.12 3.94
CA ASP A 43 -6.97 -13.07 4.67
C ASP A 43 -8.31 -12.45 5.12
N ASN A 44 -8.87 -11.59 4.30
CA ASN A 44 -10.12 -10.90 4.56
C ASN A 44 -11.30 -11.60 3.86
N ASN A 45 -12.51 -11.12 4.14
CA ASN A 45 -13.75 -11.68 3.58
C ASN A 45 -14.12 -11.16 2.17
N GLY A 46 -13.23 -10.47 1.47
CA GLY A 46 -13.47 -9.93 0.12
C GLY A 46 -14.38 -8.68 0.08
N VAL A 47 -14.87 -8.23 1.22
CA VAL A 47 -15.79 -7.09 1.27
C VAL A 47 -15.00 -5.76 1.24
N VAL A 48 -15.45 -4.81 0.43
CA VAL A 48 -15.04 -3.42 0.46
C VAL A 48 -16.07 -2.61 1.23
N GLY A 49 -15.68 -2.02 2.34
CA GLY A 49 -16.60 -1.23 3.15
C GLY A 49 -16.69 -1.65 4.62
N PRO A 50 -17.72 -1.16 5.35
CA PRO A 50 -17.84 -1.36 6.79
C PRO A 50 -17.98 -2.83 7.23
N GLY A 51 -18.48 -3.69 6.34
CA GLY A 51 -18.62 -5.14 6.58
C GLY A 51 -17.32 -5.94 6.39
N ARG A 52 -16.18 -5.31 6.12
CA ARG A 52 -14.91 -5.99 5.94
C ARG A 52 -14.45 -6.60 7.26
N THR A 53 -14.09 -7.87 7.21
CA THR A 53 -13.56 -8.64 8.37
C THR A 53 -12.30 -9.38 7.98
N GLY A 54 -11.42 -9.61 8.95
CA GLY A 54 -10.15 -10.30 8.78
C GLY A 54 -9.11 -9.85 9.81
N PRO A 55 -7.88 -10.34 9.71
CA PRO A 55 -6.78 -9.91 10.56
C PRO A 55 -6.52 -8.41 10.41
N ARG A 56 -6.30 -7.74 11.53
CA ARG A 56 -6.03 -6.30 11.52
C ARG A 56 -4.56 -6.02 11.30
N ASN A 57 -4.30 -5.00 10.50
CA ASN A 57 -2.97 -4.40 10.34
C ASN A 57 -2.62 -3.54 11.57
N GLN A 58 -1.58 -2.73 11.49
CA GLN A 58 -1.10 -1.91 12.61
C GLN A 58 -1.85 -0.59 12.75
N ARG A 59 -2.34 -0.03 11.65
CA ARG A 59 -2.95 1.31 11.60
C ARG A 59 -4.09 1.37 10.59
N ARG A 60 -4.92 2.41 10.75
CA ARG A 60 -5.89 2.81 9.75
C ARG A 60 -5.17 3.32 8.50
N SER A 61 -5.64 2.92 7.32
CA SER A 61 -5.14 3.44 6.06
C SER A 61 -5.51 4.92 5.89
N PRO A 62 -4.58 5.76 5.44
CA PRO A 62 -4.84 7.17 5.23
C PRO A 62 -5.81 7.40 4.06
N MET A 63 -6.47 8.54 4.05
CA MET A 63 -7.21 9.01 2.89
C MET A 63 -6.25 9.38 1.76
N VAL A 64 -6.61 9.07 0.51
CA VAL A 64 -5.77 9.39 -0.65
C VAL A 64 -6.18 10.64 -1.42
N ILE A 65 -7.30 11.28 -1.05
CA ILE A 65 -7.72 12.52 -1.69
C ILE A 65 -6.72 13.63 -1.37
N ASN A 66 -6.27 14.32 -2.43
CA ASN A 66 -5.31 15.42 -2.35
C ASN A 66 -3.92 15.07 -1.81
N THR A 67 -3.61 13.80 -1.54
CA THR A 67 -2.28 13.40 -1.04
C THR A 67 -1.16 13.70 -2.03
N ALA A 68 -1.48 13.89 -3.31
CA ALA A 68 -0.50 14.34 -4.31
C ALA A 68 0.18 15.68 -3.97
N PHE A 69 -0.45 16.50 -3.16
CA PHE A 69 0.08 17.83 -2.80
C PHE A 69 0.83 17.85 -1.47
N TYR A 70 0.96 16.70 -0.80
CA TYR A 70 1.63 16.63 0.49
C TYR A 70 3.11 16.26 0.31
N PRO A 71 4.04 17.10 0.82
CA PRO A 71 5.47 16.80 0.75
C PRO A 71 5.91 15.75 1.76
N THR A 72 5.01 15.31 2.63
CA THR A 72 5.26 14.31 3.67
C THR A 72 4.06 13.38 3.78
N LEU A 73 4.31 12.09 3.72
CA LEU A 73 3.30 11.05 3.77
C LEU A 73 3.55 10.09 4.94
N MET A 74 2.50 9.35 5.32
CA MET A 74 2.47 8.46 6.47
C MET A 74 2.58 9.21 7.82
N TRP A 75 2.05 8.60 8.87
CA TRP A 75 2.02 9.19 10.20
C TRP A 75 3.41 9.50 10.78
N ASN A 76 4.39 8.67 10.46
CA ASN A 76 5.77 8.81 10.94
C ASN A 76 6.68 9.56 9.96
N SER A 77 6.12 10.18 8.91
CA SER A 77 6.87 10.94 7.90
C SER A 77 7.94 10.14 7.16
N ARG A 78 7.81 8.81 7.12
CA ARG A 78 8.81 7.94 6.48
C ARG A 78 8.90 8.08 4.97
N PHE A 79 7.96 8.79 4.35
CA PHE A 79 8.01 9.23 2.97
C PHE A 79 7.97 10.75 2.95
N HIS A 80 8.98 11.38 2.42
CA HIS A 80 8.98 12.84 2.27
C HIS A 80 9.85 13.32 1.13
N ALA A 81 9.53 14.52 0.64
CA ALA A 81 10.32 15.26 -0.32
C ALA A 81 11.18 16.29 0.42
N PRO A 82 12.53 16.15 0.45
CA PRO A 82 13.42 17.11 1.11
C PRO A 82 13.32 18.53 0.51
N SER A 83 12.97 18.64 -0.78
CA SER A 83 12.71 19.93 -1.45
C SER A 83 11.48 20.67 -0.88
N GLY A 84 10.59 19.95 -0.18
CA GLY A 84 9.29 20.46 0.24
C GLY A 84 8.21 20.39 -0.84
N ASP A 85 8.55 19.92 -2.03
CA ASP A 85 7.65 19.76 -3.17
C ASP A 85 7.54 18.27 -3.54
N PRO A 86 6.35 17.64 -3.47
CA PRO A 86 6.16 16.24 -3.83
C PRO A 86 6.35 15.93 -5.33
N PHE A 87 6.45 16.94 -6.17
CA PHE A 87 6.74 16.85 -7.60
C PHE A 87 8.21 17.07 -7.94
N ASP A 88 9.03 17.50 -6.98
CA ASP A 88 10.45 17.79 -7.18
C ASP A 88 11.35 16.73 -6.52
N ASN A 89 11.91 15.87 -7.35
CA ASN A 89 12.86 14.82 -6.95
C ASN A 89 14.33 15.24 -7.08
N SER A 90 14.64 16.52 -7.22
CA SER A 90 16.01 17.00 -7.42
C SER A 90 16.93 16.71 -6.22
N GLN A 91 16.37 16.65 -5.01
CA GLN A 91 17.07 16.31 -3.78
C GLN A 91 16.90 14.84 -3.37
N GLY A 92 16.19 14.03 -4.18
CA GLY A 92 15.81 12.68 -3.88
C GLY A 92 14.60 12.62 -2.95
N PHE A 93 13.66 11.69 -3.22
CA PHE A 93 12.61 11.36 -2.25
C PHE A 93 13.17 10.43 -1.18
N VAL A 94 12.77 10.63 0.06
CA VAL A 94 13.13 9.77 1.18
C VAL A 94 12.01 8.77 1.43
N PHE A 95 12.37 7.49 1.52
CA PHE A 95 11.47 6.39 1.84
C PHE A 95 12.25 5.22 2.47
N PRO A 96 11.56 4.29 3.18
CA PRO A 96 12.24 3.26 3.97
C PRO A 96 12.85 2.15 3.11
N ASP A 97 13.81 1.43 3.70
CA ASP A 97 14.34 0.18 3.15
C ASP A 97 13.20 -0.87 2.93
N PRO A 98 13.39 -1.78 1.95
CA PRO A 98 14.58 -2.01 1.13
C PRO A 98 14.72 -1.05 -0.06
N GLU A 99 13.73 -0.25 -0.32
CA GLU A 99 13.67 0.67 -1.48
C GLU A 99 14.41 2.00 -1.22
N GLY A 100 15.04 2.17 -0.06
CA GLY A 100 15.66 3.42 0.42
C GLY A 100 16.78 4.01 -0.43
N THR A 101 17.04 3.46 -1.62
CA THR A 101 17.93 4.07 -2.60
C THR A 101 17.21 5.18 -3.34
N THR A 102 17.90 6.30 -3.52
CA THR A 102 17.36 7.41 -4.32
C THR A 102 17.02 6.95 -5.74
N LEU A 103 15.75 6.91 -6.05
CA LEU A 103 15.24 6.56 -7.37
C LEU A 103 14.96 7.87 -8.13
N SER A 104 15.99 8.39 -8.80
CA SER A 104 15.94 9.70 -9.46
C SER A 104 14.92 9.80 -10.61
N TYR A 105 14.45 8.66 -11.11
CA TYR A 105 13.45 8.60 -12.18
C TYR A 105 12.00 8.73 -11.69
N LEU A 106 11.76 8.70 -10.39
CA LEU A 106 10.41 8.82 -9.87
C LEU A 106 9.86 10.24 -10.07
N PRO A 107 8.74 10.40 -10.75
CA PRO A 107 8.21 11.72 -11.06
C PRO A 107 7.46 12.38 -9.89
N HIS A 108 7.17 11.60 -8.83
CA HIS A 108 6.33 12.07 -7.74
C HIS A 108 6.51 11.22 -6.46
N LEU A 109 6.38 11.86 -5.29
CA LEU A 109 6.52 11.19 -3.99
C LEU A 109 5.50 10.04 -3.78
N LEU A 110 4.26 10.16 -4.26
CA LEU A 110 3.28 9.09 -4.22
C LEU A 110 3.71 7.86 -5.02
N THR A 111 4.51 8.03 -6.06
CA THR A 111 5.05 6.89 -6.82
C THR A 111 6.00 6.09 -5.94
N ALA A 112 6.83 6.75 -5.14
CA ALA A 112 7.67 6.07 -4.14
C ALA A 112 6.82 5.32 -3.10
N GLN A 113 5.78 5.94 -2.58
CA GLN A 113 4.89 5.29 -1.60
C GLN A 113 4.17 4.07 -2.17
N ALA A 114 3.83 4.06 -3.45
CA ALA A 114 3.12 2.96 -4.09
C ALA A 114 3.92 1.64 -4.15
N PHE A 115 5.24 1.66 -3.90
CA PHE A 115 6.03 0.43 -3.78
C PHE A 115 5.80 -0.33 -2.47
N ILE A 116 5.31 0.33 -1.41
CA ILE A 116 5.19 -0.29 -0.07
C ILE A 116 4.11 -1.36 0.00
N PRO A 117 2.85 -1.15 -0.43
CA PRO A 117 1.82 -2.17 -0.27
C PRO A 117 2.19 -3.53 -0.85
N PRO A 118 2.83 -3.62 -2.03
CA PRO A 118 3.27 -4.90 -2.58
C PRO A 118 4.37 -5.61 -1.78
N THR A 119 5.14 -4.89 -0.96
CA THR A 119 6.24 -5.45 -0.16
C THR A 119 5.85 -5.78 1.27
N GLU A 120 4.71 -5.25 1.74
CA GLU A 120 4.21 -5.47 3.11
C GLU A 120 3.36 -6.74 3.21
N ARG A 121 3.82 -7.71 4.00
CA ARG A 121 3.20 -9.03 4.13
C ARG A 121 1.72 -9.01 4.55
N VAL A 122 1.32 -8.00 5.31
CA VAL A 122 -0.04 -7.90 5.86
C VAL A 122 -0.95 -7.01 5.01
N GLU A 123 -0.40 -6.32 4.01
CA GLU A 123 -1.17 -5.44 3.12
C GLU A 123 -1.55 -6.15 1.83
N ALA A 124 -0.61 -6.31 0.92
CA ALA A 124 -0.83 -6.93 -0.38
C ALA A 124 0.50 -7.50 -0.92
N PRO A 125 1.08 -8.54 -0.30
CA PRO A 125 2.35 -9.08 -0.77
C PRO A 125 2.20 -9.59 -2.19
N VAL A 126 3.11 -9.16 -3.06
CA VAL A 126 3.15 -9.60 -4.46
C VAL A 126 3.55 -11.06 -4.53
N LYS A 127 2.95 -11.81 -5.44
CA LYS A 127 3.36 -13.16 -5.76
C LYS A 127 4.81 -13.15 -6.22
N ASP A 128 5.66 -13.86 -5.50
CA ASP A 128 7.03 -14.07 -5.92
C ASP A 128 7.06 -14.99 -7.15
N HIS A 129 7.22 -14.40 -8.31
CA HIS A 129 7.37 -15.14 -9.57
C HIS A 129 8.65 -15.99 -9.65
N LEU A 130 9.54 -15.84 -8.66
CA LEU A 130 10.80 -16.59 -8.58
C LEU A 130 10.71 -17.84 -7.69
N GLY A 131 9.54 -18.17 -7.17
CA GLY A 131 9.28 -19.42 -6.46
C GLY A 131 9.85 -19.49 -5.04
N VAL A 132 10.30 -18.40 -4.46
CA VAL A 132 10.71 -18.33 -3.05
C VAL A 132 9.47 -18.06 -2.19
N SER A 133 8.64 -19.08 -2.02
CA SER A 133 7.62 -19.06 -0.97
C SER A 133 8.31 -18.96 0.38
N GLY A 134 8.24 -17.80 1.02
CA GLY A 134 8.64 -17.65 2.42
C GLY A 134 7.78 -18.57 3.27
N GLY A 135 8.21 -19.80 3.47
CA GLY A 135 7.52 -20.80 4.26
C GLY A 135 7.35 -20.30 5.69
N SER A 136 6.18 -19.82 6.03
CA SER A 136 5.73 -19.77 7.41
C SER A 136 5.42 -21.22 7.81
N GLY A 137 6.40 -21.88 8.43
CA GLY A 137 6.20 -23.18 9.03
C GLY A 137 5.12 -23.09 10.09
N ARG A 138 3.88 -23.45 9.73
CA ARG A 138 2.90 -23.87 10.70
C ARG A 138 3.34 -25.24 11.22
N SER A 139 4.06 -25.22 12.36
CA SER A 139 4.23 -26.39 13.17
C SER A 139 2.84 -26.87 13.61
N ARG A 140 2.34 -27.90 12.97
CA ARG A 140 1.24 -28.69 13.54
C ARG A 140 1.82 -29.45 14.71
N ARG A 141 1.57 -28.99 15.90
CA ARG A 141 1.68 -29.83 17.09
C ARG A 141 0.41 -30.67 17.17
N GLY A 142 0.59 -32.00 17.09
CA GLY A 142 -0.41 -32.99 17.38
C GLY A 142 -0.77 -33.04 18.86
#